data_a0bc2dfa79085a7d0addba417f09fade
#
_entry.id   a0bc2dfa79085a7d0addba417f09fade
#
_cell.length_a   1.000
_cell.length_b   1.000
_cell.length_c   1.000
_cell.angle_alpha   90.00
_cell.angle_beta   90.00
_cell.angle_gamma   90.00
#
_symmetry.space_group_name_H-M   'P 1'
#
loop_
_entity.id
_entity.type
_entity.pdbx_description
1 polymer ?
#
loop_
_entity_poly.entity_id
_entity_poly.type
_entity_poly.pdbx_seq_one_letter_code
_entity_poly.pdbx_strand_id
1 'polypeptide(L)'
;MNRRDAIKKAAMLMGGSLLMPDVLKAWTHPMIENPNFRLTAMQDALIAEIAETIVPTTDTPGAKAAGVPQFIKKMLADCCREKYSAYFMKELDAVEADTKAKFSKSFVDASVEERTEILKIYEKKAKEEAAKFRQEQASWGDSTLLSERPFFATMKDLTVTGYFTSEIGCTQALRYEAVPGKYIGDYPYKKGDKAWAT
;
A
#
# COMPACT_ATOMS: atom_id res chain seq x y z
N MET A 1 22.15 7.13 -43.44
CA MET A 1 22.80 6.58 -42.24
C MET A 1 22.81 5.04 -42.37
N ASN A 2 23.99 4.44 -42.36
CA ASN A 2 24.12 3.00 -42.61
C ASN A 2 23.74 2.25 -41.30
N ARG A 3 23.11 1.03 -41.40
CA ARG A 3 22.71 0.26 -40.20
C ARG A 3 23.89 0.00 -39.25
N ARG A 4 25.11 -0.20 -39.81
CA ARG A 4 26.35 -0.32 -38.99
C ARG A 4 26.69 0.94 -38.20
N ASP A 5 26.45 2.13 -38.75
CA ASP A 5 26.74 3.39 -38.06
C ASP A 5 25.72 3.66 -36.97
N ALA A 6 24.45 3.25 -37.16
CA ALA A 6 23.45 3.33 -36.13
C ALA A 6 23.78 2.42 -34.94
N ILE A 7 24.21 1.18 -35.20
CA ILE A 7 24.61 0.24 -34.12
C ILE A 7 25.86 0.73 -33.39
N LYS A 8 26.87 1.25 -34.11
CA LYS A 8 28.05 1.83 -33.45
C LYS A 8 27.72 3.05 -32.58
N LYS A 9 26.85 3.93 -33.06
CA LYS A 9 26.39 5.10 -32.26
C LYS A 9 25.58 4.68 -31.05
N ALA A 10 24.70 3.69 -31.19
CA ALA A 10 23.96 3.13 -30.07
C ALA A 10 24.89 2.47 -29.04
N ALA A 11 25.87 1.70 -29.49
CA ALA A 11 26.88 1.08 -28.63
C ALA A 11 27.77 2.11 -27.92
N MET A 12 28.14 3.22 -28.58
CA MET A 12 28.87 4.32 -27.95
C MET A 12 28.03 5.06 -26.91
N LEU A 13 26.74 5.29 -27.18
CA LEU A 13 25.83 5.90 -26.22
C LEU A 13 25.59 5.00 -25.01
N MET A 14 25.42 3.71 -25.20
CA MET A 14 25.25 2.74 -24.11
C MET A 14 26.58 2.54 -23.35
N GLY A 15 27.70 2.42 -24.04
CA GLY A 15 29.03 2.29 -23.42
C GLY A 15 29.47 3.55 -22.68
N GLY A 16 29.15 4.73 -23.21
CA GLY A 16 29.43 6.02 -22.55
C GLY A 16 28.61 6.23 -21.29
N SER A 17 27.35 5.76 -21.26
CA SER A 17 26.50 5.86 -20.06
C SER A 17 26.97 4.96 -18.92
N LEU A 18 27.60 3.83 -19.23
CA LEU A 18 28.19 2.92 -18.24
C LEU A 18 29.44 3.49 -17.56
N LEU A 19 30.08 4.49 -18.15
CA LEU A 19 31.27 5.15 -17.59
C LEU A 19 30.92 6.42 -16.77
N MET A 20 29.65 6.82 -16.74
CA MET A 20 29.24 7.97 -15.92
C MET A 20 28.90 7.48 -14.49
N PRO A 21 29.67 7.89 -13.47
CA PRO A 21 29.44 7.52 -12.07
C PRO A 21 28.02 7.85 -11.60
N ASP A 22 27.42 8.90 -12.14
CA ASP A 22 26.08 9.35 -11.78
C ASP A 22 24.96 8.49 -12.37
N VAL A 23 25.17 7.87 -13.54
CA VAL A 23 24.21 6.89 -14.11
C VAL A 23 24.27 5.58 -13.34
N LEU A 24 25.46 5.13 -12.95
CA LEU A 24 25.61 3.97 -12.05
C LEU A 24 25.00 4.24 -10.68
N LYS A 25 25.17 5.43 -10.13
CA LYS A 25 24.51 5.86 -8.90
C LYS A 25 23.00 5.90 -9.06
N ALA A 26 22.45 6.38 -10.18
CA ALA A 26 21.02 6.39 -10.45
C ALA A 26 20.43 4.97 -10.53
N TRP A 27 21.19 3.98 -11.02
CA TRP A 27 20.78 2.58 -11.05
C TRP A 27 20.96 1.85 -9.71
N THR A 28 21.91 2.29 -8.89
CA THR A 28 22.19 1.73 -7.57
C THR A 28 21.51 2.50 -6.44
N HIS A 29 20.91 3.66 -6.75
CA HIS A 29 20.10 4.34 -5.75
C HIS A 29 18.90 3.44 -5.42
N PRO A 30 18.74 3.06 -4.14
CA PRO A 30 17.45 2.65 -3.67
C PRO A 30 16.47 3.77 -4.05
N MET A 31 15.33 3.40 -4.63
CA MET A 31 14.30 4.37 -5.08
C MET A 31 14.23 5.51 -4.08
N ILE A 32 14.21 6.74 -4.59
CA ILE A 32 14.32 7.98 -3.81
C ILE A 32 13.40 7.86 -2.60
N GLU A 33 13.96 7.45 -1.47
CA GLU A 33 13.26 7.56 -0.22
C GLU A 33 13.05 9.05 0.00
N ASN A 34 11.83 9.50 0.12
CA ASN A 34 11.55 10.87 0.50
C ASN A 34 12.32 11.15 1.79
N PRO A 35 13.41 11.96 1.76
CA PRO A 35 14.31 12.12 2.91
C PRO A 35 13.60 12.74 4.11
N ASN A 36 12.45 13.34 3.87
CA ASN A 36 11.61 13.99 4.89
C ASN A 36 10.56 13.05 5.48
N PHE A 37 10.32 11.87 4.87
CA PHE A 37 9.36 10.90 5.40
C PHE A 37 10.06 9.91 6.32
N ARG A 38 9.83 10.06 7.61
CA ARG A 38 10.35 9.14 8.63
C ARG A 38 9.24 8.74 9.59
N LEU A 39 8.96 7.46 9.68
CA LEU A 39 8.11 6.89 10.72
C LEU A 39 8.93 6.66 11.99
N THR A 40 8.32 6.90 13.12
CA THR A 40 8.86 6.42 14.40
C THR A 40 8.68 4.90 14.49
N ALA A 41 9.47 4.23 15.34
CA ALA A 41 9.32 2.79 15.57
C ALA A 41 7.90 2.42 16.06
N MET A 42 7.25 3.31 16.81
CA MET A 42 5.87 3.12 17.26
C MET A 42 4.89 3.20 16.09
N GLN A 43 5.02 4.19 15.21
CA GLN A 43 4.15 4.33 14.03
C GLN A 43 4.32 3.16 13.05
N ASP A 44 5.53 2.66 12.90
CA ASP A 44 5.82 1.46 12.09
C ASP A 44 5.13 0.21 12.67
N ALA A 45 5.19 0.04 14.00
CA ALA A 45 4.48 -1.02 14.69
C ALA A 45 2.96 -0.87 14.59
N LEU A 46 2.42 0.35 14.72
CA LEU A 46 0.99 0.62 14.57
C LEU A 46 0.48 0.25 13.17
N ILE A 47 1.19 0.64 12.10
CA ILE A 47 0.83 0.25 10.73
C ILE A 47 0.78 -1.27 10.61
N ALA A 48 1.76 -1.97 11.17
CA ALA A 48 1.82 -3.42 11.11
C ALA A 48 0.65 -4.08 11.85
N GLU A 49 0.32 -3.62 13.06
CA GLU A 49 -0.80 -4.16 13.84
C GLU A 49 -2.17 -3.82 13.24
N ILE A 50 -2.34 -2.62 12.70
CA ILE A 50 -3.58 -2.23 12.02
C ILE A 50 -3.77 -3.08 10.76
N ALA A 51 -2.73 -3.23 9.93
CA ALA A 51 -2.80 -4.05 8.72
C ALA A 51 -3.14 -5.52 9.06
N GLU A 52 -2.50 -6.10 10.07
CA GLU A 52 -2.80 -7.46 10.53
C GLU A 52 -4.21 -7.60 11.12
N THR A 53 -4.74 -6.54 11.75
CA THR A 53 -6.13 -6.56 12.24
C THR A 53 -7.14 -6.48 11.09
N ILE A 54 -6.80 -5.81 9.97
CA ILE A 54 -7.64 -5.72 8.76
C ILE A 54 -7.62 -7.02 7.97
N VAL A 55 -6.43 -7.61 7.76
CA VAL A 55 -6.22 -8.90 7.08
C VAL A 55 -5.43 -9.81 8.00
N PRO A 56 -6.11 -10.52 8.90
CA PRO A 56 -5.47 -11.38 9.88
C PRO A 56 -4.97 -12.68 9.26
N THR A 57 -4.01 -13.29 9.91
CA THR A 57 -3.60 -14.67 9.63
C THR A 57 -4.75 -15.62 9.96
N THR A 58 -5.14 -16.42 8.98
CA THR A 58 -6.18 -17.46 9.09
C THR A 58 -5.66 -18.75 8.45
N ASP A 59 -6.36 -19.30 7.47
CA ASP A 59 -5.88 -20.40 6.61
C ASP A 59 -4.76 -19.91 5.66
N THR A 60 -4.66 -18.61 5.46
CA THR A 60 -3.61 -17.95 4.69
C THR A 60 -2.83 -17.00 5.58
N PRO A 61 -1.54 -16.73 5.26
CA PRO A 61 -0.75 -15.75 6.01
C PRO A 61 -1.41 -14.37 5.99
N GLY A 62 -1.30 -13.63 7.08
CA GLY A 62 -1.86 -12.30 7.22
C GLY A 62 -1.03 -11.19 6.56
N ALA A 63 -1.48 -9.94 6.77
CA ALA A 63 -0.86 -8.76 6.16
C ALA A 63 0.61 -8.55 6.54
N LYS A 64 1.00 -8.86 7.78
CA LYS A 64 2.40 -8.76 8.21
C LYS A 64 3.31 -9.70 7.42
N ALA A 65 2.92 -10.97 7.31
CA ALA A 65 3.67 -11.98 6.58
C ALA A 65 3.75 -11.67 5.08
N ALA A 66 2.73 -11.01 4.53
CA ALA A 66 2.67 -10.58 3.14
C ALA A 66 3.48 -9.30 2.84
N GLY A 67 4.17 -8.71 3.82
CA GLY A 67 4.97 -7.49 3.62
C GLY A 67 4.16 -6.22 3.43
N VAL A 68 2.89 -6.22 3.79
CA VAL A 68 1.98 -5.07 3.64
C VAL A 68 2.45 -3.83 4.39
N PRO A 69 3.01 -3.91 5.62
CA PRO A 69 3.51 -2.72 6.31
C PRO A 69 4.57 -1.97 5.52
N GLN A 70 5.51 -2.69 4.88
CA GLN A 70 6.57 -2.12 4.04
C GLN A 70 5.99 -1.47 2.78
N PHE A 71 4.98 -2.09 2.17
CA PHE A 71 4.26 -1.53 1.04
C PHE A 71 3.57 -0.22 1.41
N ILE A 72 2.81 -0.17 2.53
CA ILE A 72 2.13 1.05 3.00
C ILE A 72 3.13 2.17 3.24
N LYS A 73 4.23 1.88 3.92
CA LYS A 73 5.31 2.83 4.20
C LYS A 73 5.87 3.44 2.92
N LYS A 74 6.13 2.60 1.91
CA LYS A 74 6.61 3.04 0.61
C LYS A 74 5.58 3.90 -0.14
N MET A 75 4.31 3.51 -0.13
CA MET A 75 3.25 4.29 -0.75
C MET A 75 3.10 5.68 -0.11
N LEU A 76 3.20 5.77 1.22
CA LEU A 76 3.15 7.05 1.94
C LEU A 76 4.37 7.93 1.66
N ALA A 77 5.55 7.33 1.50
CA ALA A 77 6.79 8.06 1.22
C ALA A 77 6.84 8.58 -0.22
N ASP A 78 6.51 7.73 -1.20
CA ASP A 78 6.81 7.98 -2.61
C ASP A 78 5.60 8.48 -3.40
N CYS A 79 4.38 8.08 -3.00
CA CYS A 79 3.16 8.34 -3.76
C CYS A 79 2.22 9.37 -3.13
N CYS A 80 2.46 9.75 -1.87
CA CYS A 80 1.64 10.72 -1.16
C CYS A 80 2.31 12.09 -1.13
N ARG A 81 1.49 13.16 -1.17
CA ARG A 81 1.98 14.51 -0.91
C ARG A 81 2.39 14.63 0.56
N GLU A 82 3.45 15.38 0.86
CA GLU A 82 3.96 15.58 2.23
C GLU A 82 2.87 15.98 3.24
N LYS A 83 1.98 16.88 2.84
CA LYS A 83 0.84 17.30 3.68
C LYS A 83 -0.06 16.13 4.07
N TYR A 84 -0.30 15.19 3.14
CA TYR A 84 -1.14 14.02 3.42
C TYR A 84 -0.41 12.98 4.28
N SER A 85 0.87 12.76 4.02
CA SER A 85 1.69 11.86 4.84
C SER A 85 1.76 12.36 6.29
N ALA A 86 1.89 13.68 6.50
CA ALA A 86 1.84 14.29 7.83
C ALA A 86 0.46 14.12 8.50
N TYR A 87 -0.64 14.31 7.75
CA TYR A 87 -1.99 14.03 8.23
C TYR A 87 -2.15 12.56 8.64
N PHE A 88 -1.69 11.63 7.80
CA PHE A 88 -1.77 10.20 8.05
C PHE A 88 -1.02 9.80 9.33
N MET A 89 0.19 10.33 9.54
CA MET A 89 0.96 10.10 10.77
C MET A 89 0.25 10.64 12.01
N LYS A 90 -0.35 11.82 11.92
CA LYS A 90 -1.13 12.40 13.02
C LYS A 90 -2.34 11.53 13.39
N GLU A 91 -3.04 10.97 12.40
CA GLU A 91 -4.17 10.07 12.66
C GLU A 91 -3.71 8.72 13.24
N LEU A 92 -2.51 8.22 12.86
CA LEU A 92 -1.90 7.06 13.52
C LEU A 92 -1.66 7.32 15.01
N ASP A 93 -1.10 8.48 15.35
CA ASP A 93 -0.87 8.87 16.74
C ASP A 93 -2.20 9.03 17.49
N ALA A 94 -3.26 9.48 16.82
CA ALA A 94 -4.61 9.55 17.40
C ALA A 94 -5.18 8.15 17.70
N VAL A 95 -4.97 7.15 16.82
CA VAL A 95 -5.37 5.76 17.09
C VAL A 95 -4.72 5.25 18.39
N GLU A 96 -3.44 5.51 18.56
CA GLU A 96 -2.71 5.13 19.77
C GLU A 96 -3.25 5.84 21.02
N ALA A 97 -3.51 7.15 20.92
CA ALA A 97 -4.06 7.95 22.02
C ALA A 97 -5.46 7.48 22.43
N ASP A 98 -6.34 7.23 21.45
CA ASP A 98 -7.71 6.75 21.70
C ASP A 98 -7.71 5.35 22.33
N THR A 99 -6.79 4.49 21.90
CA THR A 99 -6.63 3.15 22.48
C THR A 99 -6.19 3.24 23.93
N LYS A 100 -5.21 4.08 24.23
CA LYS A 100 -4.75 4.33 25.61
C LYS A 100 -5.84 4.92 26.49
N ALA A 101 -6.60 5.87 25.96
CA ALA A 101 -7.71 6.49 26.70
C ALA A 101 -8.81 5.48 27.04
N LYS A 102 -9.11 4.55 26.14
CA LYS A 102 -10.20 3.59 26.29
C LYS A 102 -9.81 2.36 27.09
N PHE A 103 -8.63 1.79 26.83
CA PHE A 103 -8.20 0.50 27.37
C PHE A 103 -7.00 0.59 28.30
N SER A 104 -6.40 1.78 28.48
CA SER A 104 -5.18 1.99 29.27
C SER A 104 -3.99 1.15 28.81
N LYS A 105 -3.97 0.78 27.51
CA LYS A 105 -2.94 -0.02 26.86
C LYS A 105 -2.52 0.62 25.56
N SER A 106 -1.31 0.30 25.08
CA SER A 106 -0.92 0.60 23.70
C SER A 106 -1.76 -0.22 22.71
N PHE A 107 -2.00 0.30 21.51
CA PHE A 107 -2.69 -0.45 20.45
C PHE A 107 -1.94 -1.75 20.10
N VAL A 108 -0.60 -1.74 20.18
CA VAL A 108 0.26 -2.90 19.93
C VAL A 108 0.03 -4.00 20.98
N ASP A 109 -0.25 -3.63 22.23
CA ASP A 109 -0.47 -4.55 23.35
C ASP A 109 -1.95 -4.91 23.56
N ALA A 110 -2.85 -4.27 22.82
CA ALA A 110 -4.29 -4.51 22.91
C ALA A 110 -4.67 -5.86 22.29
N SER A 111 -5.75 -6.47 22.79
CA SER A 111 -6.28 -7.70 22.20
C SER A 111 -6.88 -7.45 20.82
N VAL A 112 -7.10 -8.53 20.05
CA VAL A 112 -7.69 -8.44 18.71
C VAL A 112 -9.08 -7.81 18.76
N GLU A 113 -9.86 -8.11 19.79
CA GLU A 113 -11.20 -7.56 20.02
C GLU A 113 -11.12 -6.06 20.30
N GLU A 114 -10.21 -5.63 21.22
CA GLU A 114 -9.99 -4.23 21.56
C GLU A 114 -9.53 -3.41 20.35
N ARG A 115 -8.58 -3.94 19.54
CA ARG A 115 -8.13 -3.35 18.28
C ARG A 115 -9.27 -3.19 17.28
N THR A 116 -10.06 -4.25 17.12
CA THR A 116 -11.20 -4.26 16.20
C THR A 116 -12.25 -3.23 16.60
N GLU A 117 -12.48 -3.03 17.90
CA GLU A 117 -13.42 -2.04 18.41
C GLU A 117 -12.97 -0.61 18.07
N ILE A 118 -11.70 -0.29 18.30
CA ILE A 118 -11.12 1.01 17.92
C ILE A 118 -11.22 1.21 16.40
N LEU A 119 -10.81 0.23 15.59
CA LEU A 119 -10.83 0.38 14.14
C LEU A 119 -12.25 0.53 13.56
N LYS A 120 -13.28 -0.03 14.20
CA LYS A 120 -14.69 0.20 13.83
C LYS A 120 -15.11 1.67 14.06
N ILE A 121 -14.59 2.32 15.08
CA ILE A 121 -14.83 3.76 15.31
C ILE A 121 -14.24 4.57 14.15
N TYR A 122 -12.98 4.28 13.79
CA TYR A 122 -12.32 4.93 12.66
C TYR A 122 -12.97 4.61 11.30
N GLU A 123 -13.50 3.41 11.11
CA GLU A 123 -14.26 3.06 9.91
C GLU A 123 -15.54 3.90 9.80
N LYS A 124 -16.27 4.07 10.92
CA LYS A 124 -17.47 4.93 10.95
C LYS A 124 -17.12 6.39 10.65
N LYS A 125 -16.09 6.93 11.29
CA LYS A 125 -15.56 8.28 11.05
C LYS A 125 -15.20 8.45 9.55
N ALA A 126 -14.48 7.50 8.97
CA ALA A 126 -14.09 7.55 7.57
C ALA A 126 -15.30 7.52 6.60
N LYS A 127 -16.35 6.77 6.91
CA LYS A 127 -17.59 6.74 6.11
C LYS A 127 -18.31 8.09 6.16
N GLU A 128 -18.38 8.73 7.31
CA GLU A 128 -18.99 10.06 7.50
C GLU A 128 -18.20 11.14 6.76
N GLU A 129 -16.87 11.12 6.85
CA GLU A 129 -15.97 12.02 6.13
C GLU A 129 -16.05 11.81 4.61
N ALA A 130 -16.07 10.57 4.14
CA ALA A 130 -16.20 10.24 2.72
C ALA A 130 -17.56 10.69 2.15
N ALA A 131 -18.63 10.66 2.93
CA ALA A 131 -19.93 11.15 2.50
C ALA A 131 -19.91 12.69 2.30
N LYS A 132 -19.28 13.43 3.21
CA LYS A 132 -19.09 14.89 3.08
C LYS A 132 -18.23 15.22 1.85
N PHE A 133 -17.13 14.50 1.70
CA PHE A 133 -16.20 14.69 0.58
C PHE A 133 -16.85 14.46 -0.79
N ARG A 134 -17.69 13.42 -0.95
CA ARG A 134 -18.47 13.19 -2.18
C ARG A 134 -19.44 14.31 -2.48
N GLN A 135 -20.02 14.89 -1.47
CA GLN A 135 -20.98 15.99 -1.61
C GLN A 135 -20.30 17.29 -2.06
N GLU A 136 -19.07 17.52 -1.61
CA GLU A 136 -18.25 18.67 -2.02
C GLU A 136 -17.61 18.49 -3.41
N GLN A 137 -17.22 17.26 -3.78
CA GLN A 137 -16.62 16.94 -5.09
C GLN A 137 -17.63 16.68 -6.22
N ALA A 138 -18.93 16.72 -6.00
CA ALA A 138 -19.93 16.58 -7.08
C ALA A 138 -19.78 17.61 -8.23
N SER A 139 -18.81 18.47 -8.14
CA SER A 139 -18.41 19.52 -9.06
C SER A 139 -17.00 19.31 -9.62
N TRP A 140 -16.81 18.34 -10.53
CA TRP A 140 -15.62 18.13 -11.38
C TRP A 140 -14.55 17.12 -10.94
N GLY A 141 -14.58 16.04 -11.60
CA GLY A 141 -13.66 15.21 -12.39
C GLY A 141 -12.16 15.19 -12.10
N ASP A 142 -11.72 15.38 -10.86
CA ASP A 142 -10.33 15.11 -10.52
C ASP A 142 -10.28 13.89 -9.57
N SER A 143 -9.89 12.75 -10.13
CA SER A 143 -9.50 11.57 -9.36
C SER A 143 -8.18 11.89 -8.64
N THR A 144 -8.19 12.94 -7.84
CA THR A 144 -7.05 13.25 -7.02
C THR A 144 -6.89 12.17 -5.99
N LEU A 145 -6.06 11.18 -6.42
CA LEU A 145 -4.97 10.69 -5.60
C LEU A 145 -5.29 10.61 -4.11
N LEU A 146 -4.82 9.57 -3.52
CA LEU A 146 -4.78 9.26 -2.07
C LEU A 146 -4.74 10.49 -1.12
N SER A 147 -4.41 11.68 -1.62
CA SER A 147 -4.06 12.88 -0.88
C SER A 147 -5.17 13.64 -0.15
N GLU A 148 -6.43 13.18 -0.25
CA GLU A 148 -7.56 13.86 0.43
C GLU A 148 -8.58 12.87 1.01
N ARG A 149 -8.26 11.58 0.98
CA ARG A 149 -9.14 10.54 1.49
C ARG A 149 -9.00 10.41 3.01
N PRO A 150 -10.08 10.02 3.71
CA PRO A 150 -10.03 9.73 5.14
C PRO A 150 -8.94 8.70 5.47
N PHE A 151 -8.24 8.91 6.59
CA PHE A 151 -7.14 8.05 7.05
C PHE A 151 -7.47 6.56 6.98
N PHE A 152 -8.57 6.12 7.61
CA PHE A 152 -8.88 4.70 7.70
C PHE A 152 -9.29 4.10 6.34
N ALA A 153 -9.93 4.88 5.47
CA ALA A 153 -10.22 4.45 4.11
C ALA A 153 -8.93 4.17 3.32
N THR A 154 -7.95 5.07 3.43
CA THR A 154 -6.63 4.89 2.80
C THR A 154 -5.88 3.72 3.43
N MET A 155 -5.86 3.61 4.74
CA MET A 155 -5.21 2.49 5.45
C MET A 155 -5.79 1.14 4.99
N LYS A 156 -7.11 1.04 4.91
CA LYS A 156 -7.80 -0.18 4.44
C LYS A 156 -7.48 -0.50 2.98
N ASP A 157 -7.56 0.49 2.09
CA ASP A 157 -7.28 0.28 0.67
C ASP A 157 -5.83 -0.11 0.42
N LEU A 158 -4.87 0.54 1.08
CA LEU A 158 -3.46 0.17 0.97
C LEU A 158 -3.19 -1.21 1.54
N THR A 159 -3.87 -1.60 2.64
CA THR A 159 -3.73 -2.94 3.20
C THR A 159 -4.26 -4.00 2.24
N VAL A 160 -5.47 -3.81 1.70
CA VAL A 160 -6.10 -4.75 0.77
C VAL A 160 -5.30 -4.83 -0.54
N THR A 161 -4.91 -3.68 -1.10
CA THR A 161 -4.10 -3.63 -2.31
C THR A 161 -2.75 -4.29 -2.10
N GLY A 162 -2.02 -3.92 -1.02
CA GLY A 162 -0.72 -4.51 -0.72
C GLY A 162 -0.78 -6.01 -0.47
N TYR A 163 -1.86 -6.50 0.16
CA TYR A 163 -2.04 -7.92 0.38
C TYR A 163 -2.29 -8.69 -0.92
N PHE A 164 -3.29 -8.30 -1.71
CA PHE A 164 -3.67 -9.03 -2.91
C PHE A 164 -2.70 -8.85 -4.10
N THR A 165 -1.81 -7.86 -4.05
CA THR A 165 -0.71 -7.70 -5.02
C THR A 165 0.62 -8.29 -4.52
N SER A 166 0.68 -8.78 -3.29
CA SER A 166 1.85 -9.50 -2.78
C SER A 166 1.94 -10.91 -3.35
N GLU A 167 3.14 -11.49 -3.36
CA GLU A 167 3.35 -12.89 -3.74
C GLU A 167 2.46 -13.84 -2.93
N ILE A 168 2.39 -13.65 -1.61
CA ILE A 168 1.56 -14.46 -0.72
C ILE A 168 0.08 -14.31 -1.05
N GLY A 169 -0.42 -13.08 -1.21
CA GLY A 169 -1.82 -12.84 -1.54
C GLY A 169 -2.20 -13.42 -2.90
N CYS A 170 -1.39 -13.18 -3.92
CA CYS A 170 -1.63 -13.71 -5.26
C CYS A 170 -1.63 -15.25 -5.30
N THR A 171 -0.64 -15.89 -4.66
CA THR A 171 -0.44 -17.34 -4.81
C THR A 171 -1.22 -18.18 -3.82
N GLN A 172 -1.53 -17.65 -2.63
CA GLN A 172 -2.18 -18.43 -1.57
C GLN A 172 -3.63 -18.02 -1.33
N ALA A 173 -3.94 -16.71 -1.34
CA ALA A 173 -5.31 -16.24 -1.14
C ALA A 173 -6.12 -16.24 -2.44
N LEU A 174 -5.51 -15.92 -3.57
CA LEU A 174 -6.12 -15.92 -4.89
C LEU A 174 -5.75 -17.18 -5.68
N ARG A 175 -6.33 -17.30 -6.88
CA ARG A 175 -5.96 -18.29 -7.87
C ARG A 175 -4.94 -17.68 -8.82
N TYR A 176 -3.71 -18.16 -8.74
CA TYR A 176 -2.60 -17.67 -9.55
C TYR A 176 -2.25 -18.64 -10.67
N GLU A 177 -2.06 -18.13 -11.87
CA GLU A 177 -1.52 -18.85 -13.02
C GLU A 177 -0.47 -17.97 -13.71
N ALA A 178 0.80 -18.39 -13.63
CA ALA A 178 1.95 -17.59 -14.10
C ALA A 178 1.89 -17.27 -15.59
N VAL A 179 1.41 -18.22 -16.39
CA VAL A 179 1.28 -18.07 -17.85
C VAL A 179 -0.07 -18.66 -18.29
N PRO A 180 -1.13 -17.86 -18.36
CA PRO A 180 -2.41 -18.33 -18.89
C PRO A 180 -2.25 -18.68 -20.37
N GLY A 181 -2.34 -19.99 -20.70
CA GLY A 181 -2.08 -20.48 -22.05
C GLY A 181 -3.19 -20.20 -23.03
N LYS A 182 -4.45 -20.17 -22.57
CA LYS A 182 -5.63 -19.99 -23.41
C LYS A 182 -6.67 -19.13 -22.72
N TYR A 183 -7.20 -18.15 -23.44
CA TYR A 183 -8.35 -17.40 -22.97
C TYR A 183 -9.62 -18.28 -23.04
N ILE A 184 -10.32 -18.42 -21.91
CA ILE A 184 -11.59 -19.15 -21.76
C ILE A 184 -12.61 -18.17 -21.23
N GLY A 185 -13.42 -17.56 -22.12
CA GLY A 185 -14.38 -16.52 -21.76
C GLY A 185 -15.59 -17.02 -20.95
N ASP A 186 -15.89 -18.32 -21.05
CA ASP A 186 -16.99 -19.02 -20.37
C ASP A 186 -16.48 -19.95 -19.28
N TYR A 187 -15.42 -19.55 -18.58
CA TYR A 187 -14.85 -20.36 -17.50
C TYR A 187 -15.89 -20.71 -16.42
N PRO A 188 -16.10 -22.00 -16.08
CA PRO A 188 -17.11 -22.41 -15.15
C PRO A 188 -16.81 -21.89 -13.74
N TYR A 189 -17.74 -21.16 -13.16
CA TYR A 189 -17.67 -20.64 -11.79
C TYR A 189 -18.50 -21.49 -10.83
N LYS A 190 -17.94 -21.81 -9.68
CA LYS A 190 -18.64 -22.40 -8.55
C LYS A 190 -18.59 -21.47 -7.35
N LYS A 191 -19.68 -21.39 -6.57
CA LYS A 191 -19.71 -20.60 -5.34
C LYS A 191 -18.61 -21.09 -4.37
N GLY A 192 -17.72 -20.18 -3.98
CA GLY A 192 -16.56 -20.47 -3.13
C GLY A 192 -15.24 -20.62 -3.89
N ASP A 193 -15.24 -20.56 -5.22
CA ASP A 193 -14.01 -20.53 -5.99
C ASP A 193 -13.23 -19.24 -5.66
N LYS A 194 -11.90 -19.39 -5.54
CA LYS A 194 -11.02 -18.23 -5.37
C LYS A 194 -11.02 -17.34 -6.62
N ALA A 195 -10.99 -16.02 -6.41
CA ALA A 195 -10.83 -15.07 -7.49
C ALA A 195 -9.45 -15.23 -8.16
N TRP A 196 -9.36 -14.88 -9.44
CA TRP A 196 -8.10 -14.86 -10.14
C TRP A 196 -7.20 -13.73 -9.64
N ALA A 197 -5.92 -14.01 -9.52
CA ALA A 197 -4.92 -12.99 -9.34
C ALA A 197 -4.74 -12.21 -10.66
N THR A 198 -4.79 -10.88 -10.60
CA THR A 198 -4.66 -9.97 -11.75
C THR A 198 -3.32 -9.28 -11.74
#